data_303bc8a5ed221e6b32404034c7bebaee
#
_entry.id   303bc8a5ed221e6b32404034c7bebaee
#
_cell.length_a   1.000
_cell.length_b   1.000
_cell.length_c   1.000
_cell.angle_alpha   90.00
_cell.angle_beta   90.00
_cell.angle_gamma   90.00
#
_symmetry.space_group_name_H-M   'P 1'
#
loop_
_entity.id
_entity.type
_entity.pdbx_description
1 polymer ?
#
loop_
_entity_poly.entity_id
_entity_poly.type
_entity_poly.pdbx_seq_one_letter_code
_entity_poly.pdbx_strand_id
1 'polypeptide(L)'
;MSDSPDTRPSAATESVDAPAGGHATGSSDEELRARTEDGGGILCIRNPEIHRGWNGIRYRTGMSAKNVGSKKLSMNVATVPPGAVAYAHIHVDFEVMLFILQGKVRHEYGDDLERSMDNEAGDFIFIEPGVPHEVINLSDTEPVIAVVARSDATEWENIVDVPSKRRPGG
;
A
#
# COMPACT_ATOMS: atom_id res chain seq x y z
N MET A 1 -6.20 28.24 35.43
CA MET A 1 -6.57 26.86 35.11
C MET A 1 -7.73 26.94 34.15
N SER A 2 -7.47 26.86 32.84
CA SER A 2 -8.50 26.85 31.82
C SER A 2 -8.23 25.63 30.93
N ASP A 3 -9.09 24.62 31.08
CA ASP A 3 -9.15 23.46 30.23
C ASP A 3 -9.63 23.88 28.84
N SER A 4 -8.80 23.67 27.84
CA SER A 4 -9.21 23.71 26.44
C SER A 4 -9.61 22.30 26.02
N PRO A 5 -10.77 22.09 25.37
CA PRO A 5 -11.14 20.79 24.89
C PRO A 5 -10.33 20.44 23.62
N ASP A 6 -9.70 19.27 23.67
CA ASP A 6 -9.04 18.61 22.56
C ASP A 6 -10.09 18.18 21.50
N THR A 7 -10.26 18.98 20.46
CA THR A 7 -11.09 18.63 19.30
C THR A 7 -10.26 17.93 18.24
N ARG A 8 -10.02 16.64 18.43
CA ARG A 8 -9.60 15.77 17.34
C ARG A 8 -10.81 15.45 16.46
N PRO A 9 -10.74 15.65 15.14
CA PRO A 9 -11.81 15.22 14.26
C PRO A 9 -11.91 13.69 14.26
N SER A 10 -13.12 13.19 14.53
CA SER A 10 -13.49 11.79 14.38
C SER A 10 -13.18 11.32 12.96
N ALA A 11 -12.38 10.28 12.84
CA ALA A 11 -12.14 9.62 11.55
C ALA A 11 -13.48 9.03 11.06
N ALA A 12 -14.03 9.63 10.04
CA ALA A 12 -15.18 9.07 9.34
C ALA A 12 -14.74 7.74 8.69
N THR A 13 -15.35 6.65 9.13
CA THR A 13 -15.25 5.34 8.49
C THR A 13 -16.05 5.37 7.19
N GLU A 14 -15.46 5.88 6.12
CA GLU A 14 -15.95 5.61 4.78
C GLU A 14 -15.56 4.18 4.42
N SER A 15 -16.55 3.31 4.30
CA SER A 15 -16.42 1.99 3.71
C SER A 15 -16.09 2.18 2.23
N VAL A 16 -14.84 2.00 1.86
CA VAL A 16 -14.42 2.02 0.46
C VAL A 16 -14.34 0.58 0.00
N ASP A 17 -15.39 0.14 -0.70
CA ASP A 17 -15.33 -1.05 -1.54
C ASP A 17 -14.28 -0.79 -2.63
N ALA A 18 -13.06 -1.25 -2.40
CA ALA A 18 -12.07 -1.32 -3.46
C ALA A 18 -12.47 -2.47 -4.40
N PRO A 19 -12.62 -2.22 -5.71
CA PRO A 19 -13.00 -3.28 -6.63
C PRO A 19 -11.94 -4.38 -6.64
N ALA A 20 -12.41 -5.62 -6.55
CA ALA A 20 -11.60 -6.79 -6.79
C ALA A 20 -11.22 -6.82 -8.28
N GLY A 21 -9.98 -6.47 -8.57
CA GLY A 21 -9.47 -6.43 -9.95
C GLY A 21 -8.73 -5.13 -10.24
N GLY A 22 -7.47 -5.23 -10.34
CA GLY A 22 -6.34 -4.48 -10.85
C GLY A 22 -6.46 -3.04 -11.38
N HIS A 23 -7.46 -2.25 -11.08
CA HIS A 23 -7.51 -0.85 -11.50
C HIS A 23 -7.40 0.08 -10.30
N ALA A 24 -6.33 0.88 -10.30
CA ALA A 24 -6.16 1.93 -9.31
C ALA A 24 -7.28 2.97 -9.45
N THR A 25 -7.94 3.25 -8.33
CA THR A 25 -8.91 4.34 -8.21
C THR A 25 -8.29 5.50 -7.44
N GLY A 26 -8.62 6.73 -7.76
CA GLY A 26 -8.15 7.92 -7.05
C GLY A 26 -7.58 9.00 -7.96
N SER A 27 -6.72 9.84 -7.41
CA SER A 27 -6.21 11.05 -8.06
C SER A 27 -5.39 10.80 -9.32
N SER A 28 -5.48 11.71 -10.27
CA SER A 28 -4.71 11.66 -11.52
C SER A 28 -3.22 11.93 -11.30
N ASP A 29 -2.38 11.54 -12.27
CA ASP A 29 -0.94 11.83 -12.24
C ASP A 29 -0.66 13.34 -12.30
N GLU A 30 -1.55 14.12 -12.91
CA GLU A 30 -1.46 15.59 -12.97
C GLU A 30 -1.66 16.22 -11.59
N GLU A 31 -2.66 15.76 -10.82
CA GLU A 31 -2.88 16.21 -9.44
C GLU A 31 -1.70 15.88 -8.54
N LEU A 32 -1.07 14.71 -8.74
CA LEU A 32 0.12 14.32 -7.99
C LEU A 32 1.31 15.24 -8.29
N ARG A 33 1.54 15.58 -9.57
CA ARG A 33 2.60 16.52 -9.97
C ARG A 33 2.37 17.91 -9.42
N ALA A 34 1.13 18.39 -9.47
CA ALA A 34 0.78 19.72 -8.98
C ALA A 34 1.02 19.90 -7.47
N ARG A 35 1.08 18.82 -6.70
CA ARG A 35 1.35 18.82 -5.25
C ARG A 35 2.81 18.56 -4.89
N THR A 36 3.67 18.40 -5.89
CA THR A 36 5.10 18.17 -5.70
C THR A 36 5.85 19.48 -5.74
N GLU A 37 6.48 19.85 -4.64
CA GLU A 37 7.37 21.00 -4.56
C GLU A 37 8.78 20.58 -5.02
N ASP A 38 9.39 21.37 -5.90
CA ASP A 38 10.79 21.18 -6.32
C ASP A 38 11.64 22.33 -5.79
N GLY A 39 12.55 21.99 -4.88
CA GLY A 39 13.52 22.91 -4.29
C GLY A 39 14.85 22.98 -5.04
N GLY A 40 14.90 22.60 -6.31
CA GLY A 40 16.14 22.58 -7.09
C GLY A 40 16.95 21.27 -6.89
N GLY A 41 16.31 20.13 -7.18
CA GLY A 41 16.89 18.80 -7.06
C GLY A 41 16.51 18.05 -5.78
N ILE A 42 15.78 18.70 -4.87
CA ILE A 42 15.12 18.07 -3.74
C ILE A 42 13.62 18.27 -3.90
N LEU A 43 12.88 17.18 -4.12
CA LEU A 43 11.44 17.20 -4.33
C LEU A 43 10.72 16.74 -3.06
N CYS A 44 9.59 17.37 -2.76
CA CYS A 44 8.80 17.07 -1.57
C CYS A 44 7.32 17.04 -1.90
N ILE A 45 6.61 16.04 -1.37
CA ILE A 45 5.15 16.03 -1.31
C ILE A 45 4.78 16.19 0.17
N ARG A 46 4.18 17.33 0.52
CA ARG A 46 3.79 17.58 1.91
C ARG A 46 2.44 17.00 2.20
N ASN A 47 2.42 16.03 3.14
CA ASN A 47 1.21 15.39 3.68
C ASN A 47 0.11 15.18 2.60
N PRO A 48 0.38 14.39 1.58
CA PRO A 48 -0.60 14.18 0.53
C PRO A 48 -1.77 13.39 1.13
N GLU A 49 -2.93 14.03 1.20
CA GLU A 49 -4.21 13.34 1.48
C GLU A 49 -4.75 12.63 0.24
N ILE A 50 -3.85 12.25 -0.65
CA ILE A 50 -4.16 11.56 -1.88
C ILE A 50 -4.05 10.08 -1.63
N HIS A 51 -5.18 9.40 -1.74
CA HIS A 51 -5.25 7.96 -1.61
C HIS A 51 -5.65 7.33 -2.94
N ARG A 52 -5.02 6.22 -3.25
CA ARG A 52 -5.41 5.32 -4.34
C ARG A 52 -5.77 3.97 -3.76
N GLY A 53 -6.84 3.36 -4.27
CA GLY A 53 -7.21 1.98 -3.94
C GLY A 53 -6.69 1.03 -4.99
N TRP A 54 -6.15 -0.09 -4.55
CA TRP A 54 -5.78 -1.21 -5.40
C TRP A 54 -5.80 -2.50 -4.59
N ASN A 55 -6.39 -3.55 -5.13
CA ASN A 55 -6.35 -4.91 -4.57
C ASN A 55 -6.73 -5.03 -3.08
N GLY A 56 -7.80 -4.33 -2.64
CA GLY A 56 -8.24 -4.33 -1.24
C GLY A 56 -7.44 -3.43 -0.30
N ILE A 57 -6.42 -2.73 -0.81
CA ILE A 57 -5.53 -1.86 -0.04
C ILE A 57 -5.77 -0.40 -0.42
N ARG A 58 -5.54 0.48 0.54
CA ARG A 58 -5.47 1.93 0.31
C ARG A 58 -4.01 2.36 0.34
N TYR A 59 -3.60 3.08 -0.67
CA TYR A 59 -2.27 3.67 -0.75
C TYR A 59 -2.34 5.18 -0.58
N ARG A 60 -1.63 5.70 0.41
CA ARG A 60 -1.26 7.11 0.42
C ARG A 60 -0.14 7.27 -0.59
N THR A 61 -0.40 8.03 -1.64
CA THR A 61 0.53 8.22 -2.73
C THR A 61 1.80 8.89 -2.24
N GLY A 62 2.91 8.29 -2.59
CA GLY A 62 4.25 8.81 -2.33
C GLY A 62 4.93 9.29 -3.60
N MET A 63 6.13 8.79 -3.86
CA MET A 63 7.00 9.23 -4.96
C MET A 63 7.22 8.11 -5.97
N SER A 64 7.13 8.47 -7.27
CA SER A 64 7.31 7.54 -8.39
C SER A 64 7.76 8.27 -9.65
N ALA A 65 7.87 7.57 -10.77
CA ALA A 65 8.09 8.22 -12.08
C ALA A 65 6.99 9.23 -12.42
N LYS A 66 5.77 9.01 -11.94
CA LYS A 66 4.57 9.77 -12.31
C LYS A 66 4.58 11.21 -11.80
N ASN A 67 5.24 11.46 -10.66
CA ASN A 67 5.25 12.80 -10.03
C ASN A 67 6.64 13.42 -9.85
N VAL A 68 7.67 12.61 -9.55
CA VAL A 68 9.04 13.12 -9.34
C VAL A 68 10.03 12.69 -10.42
N GLY A 69 9.56 11.95 -11.43
CA GLY A 69 10.42 11.48 -12.52
C GLY A 69 11.46 10.46 -12.09
N SER A 70 11.22 9.74 -10.98
CA SER A 70 12.09 8.62 -10.55
C SER A 70 12.31 7.63 -11.69
N LYS A 71 13.51 7.10 -11.79
CA LYS A 71 13.88 6.15 -12.86
C LYS A 71 13.91 4.70 -12.41
N LYS A 72 13.97 4.46 -11.09
CA LYS A 72 14.22 3.12 -10.55
C LYS A 72 13.38 2.76 -9.35
N LEU A 73 12.85 3.75 -8.64
CA LEU A 73 12.20 3.52 -7.36
C LEU A 73 10.83 4.16 -7.31
N SER A 74 9.91 3.51 -6.63
CA SER A 74 8.71 4.13 -6.12
C SER A 74 8.55 3.82 -4.63
N MET A 75 7.89 4.72 -3.91
CA MET A 75 7.60 4.56 -2.49
C MET A 75 6.25 5.17 -2.15
N ASN A 76 5.48 4.46 -1.35
CA ASN A 76 4.20 4.92 -0.82
C ASN A 76 3.93 4.35 0.58
N VAL A 77 2.80 4.72 1.18
CA VAL A 77 2.31 4.13 2.42
C VAL A 77 1.06 3.33 2.11
N ALA A 78 1.11 2.03 2.39
CA ALA A 78 -0.03 1.13 2.26
C ALA A 78 -0.82 1.08 3.58
N THR A 79 -2.13 0.99 3.48
CA THR A 79 -3.04 0.73 4.59
C THR A 79 -3.92 -0.46 4.21
N VAL A 80 -3.82 -1.54 4.99
CA VAL A 80 -4.73 -2.69 4.89
C VAL A 80 -5.78 -2.52 5.97
N PRO A 81 -7.05 -2.25 5.62
CA PRO A 81 -8.12 -2.05 6.61
C PRO A 81 -8.29 -3.25 7.54
N PRO A 82 -8.97 -3.09 8.68
CA PRO A 82 -9.31 -4.22 9.56
C PRO A 82 -10.02 -5.34 8.80
N GLY A 83 -9.58 -6.58 9.00
CA GLY A 83 -10.11 -7.78 8.35
C GLY A 83 -9.91 -7.86 6.84
N ALA A 84 -9.26 -6.87 6.23
CA ALA A 84 -9.06 -6.84 4.77
C ALA A 84 -7.89 -7.71 4.33
N VAL A 85 -7.91 -8.02 3.04
CA VAL A 85 -6.90 -8.83 2.36
C VAL A 85 -6.40 -8.09 1.12
N ALA A 86 -5.08 -8.00 0.98
CA ALA A 86 -4.43 -7.74 -0.28
C ALA A 86 -4.32 -9.06 -1.02
N TYR A 87 -5.22 -9.27 -1.99
CA TYR A 87 -5.35 -10.55 -2.67
C TYR A 87 -4.10 -10.97 -3.41
N ALA A 88 -3.97 -12.26 -3.63
CA ALA A 88 -2.79 -12.90 -4.17
C ALA A 88 -2.33 -12.28 -5.50
N HIS A 89 -1.03 -11.96 -5.56
CA HIS A 89 -0.38 -11.34 -6.71
C HIS A 89 1.12 -11.67 -6.72
N ILE A 90 1.76 -11.36 -7.85
CA ILE A 90 3.21 -11.39 -8.02
C ILE A 90 3.73 -10.05 -8.51
N HIS A 91 4.96 -9.73 -8.12
CA HIS A 91 5.72 -8.59 -8.64
C HIS A 91 6.62 -9.09 -9.77
N VAL A 92 6.39 -8.61 -11.00
CA VAL A 92 7.15 -9.04 -12.17
C VAL A 92 8.42 -8.22 -12.29
N ASP A 93 9.57 -8.89 -12.18
CA ASP A 93 10.91 -8.33 -12.38
C ASP A 93 11.31 -7.16 -11.45
N PHE A 94 10.65 -6.99 -10.31
CA PHE A 94 11.05 -5.99 -9.33
C PHE A 94 10.91 -6.47 -7.88
N GLU A 95 11.72 -5.89 -7.02
CA GLU A 95 11.79 -6.16 -5.59
C GLU A 95 10.87 -5.24 -4.80
N VAL A 96 10.34 -5.75 -3.69
CA VAL A 96 9.55 -4.95 -2.75
C VAL A 96 10.14 -5.06 -1.36
N MET A 97 10.29 -3.91 -0.71
CA MET A 97 10.62 -3.82 0.70
C MET A 97 9.51 -3.10 1.45
N LEU A 98 9.17 -3.65 2.61
CA LEU A 98 8.17 -3.06 3.50
C LEU A 98 8.78 -2.83 4.88
N PHE A 99 8.31 -1.76 5.52
CA PHE A 99 8.50 -1.55 6.95
C PHE A 99 7.13 -1.33 7.59
N ILE A 100 6.75 -2.18 8.54
CA ILE A 100 5.46 -2.08 9.21
C ILE A 100 5.51 -1.01 10.28
N LEU A 101 4.70 0.02 10.12
CA LEU A 101 4.54 1.11 11.08
C LEU A 101 3.53 0.78 12.19
N GLN A 102 2.48 0.02 11.85
CA GLN A 102 1.38 -0.32 12.74
C GLN A 102 0.69 -1.61 12.34
N GLY A 103 0.21 -2.35 13.34
CA GLY A 103 -0.65 -3.52 13.18
C GLY A 103 0.10 -4.83 13.05
N LYS A 104 -0.66 -5.90 12.78
CA LYS A 104 -0.17 -7.27 12.57
C LYS A 104 -0.72 -7.82 11.26
N VAL A 105 0.14 -8.42 10.49
CA VAL A 105 -0.18 -8.93 9.16
C VAL A 105 0.33 -10.34 8.99
N ARG A 106 -0.40 -11.16 8.24
CA ARG A 106 0.07 -12.45 7.75
C ARG A 106 0.34 -12.36 6.28
N HIS A 107 1.54 -12.76 5.87
CA HIS A 107 1.86 -13.06 4.49
C HIS A 107 1.66 -14.57 4.27
N GLU A 108 0.75 -14.92 3.35
CA GLU A 108 0.68 -16.28 2.80
C GLU A 108 1.38 -16.26 1.44
N TYR A 109 2.28 -17.22 1.18
CA TYR A 109 3.14 -17.17 0.00
C TYR A 109 3.55 -18.57 -0.48
N GLY A 110 4.12 -18.65 -1.67
CA GLY A 110 4.43 -19.89 -2.39
C GLY A 110 3.44 -20.12 -3.51
N ASP A 111 3.69 -21.16 -4.34
CA ASP A 111 2.90 -21.40 -5.56
C ASP A 111 1.41 -21.62 -5.28
N ASP A 112 1.10 -22.30 -4.17
CA ASP A 112 -0.27 -22.56 -3.71
C ASP A 112 -0.63 -21.74 -2.45
N LEU A 113 0.14 -20.72 -2.10
CA LEU A 113 0.03 -19.93 -0.86
C LEU A 113 0.11 -20.81 0.40
N GLU A 114 0.89 -21.86 0.35
CA GLU A 114 0.97 -22.93 1.37
C GLU A 114 1.85 -22.57 2.56
N ARG A 115 2.69 -21.54 2.43
CA ARG A 115 3.56 -21.04 3.51
C ARG A 115 2.99 -19.76 4.10
N SER A 116 3.29 -19.50 5.37
CA SER A 116 2.89 -18.27 6.01
C SER A 116 3.96 -17.69 6.94
N MET A 117 3.94 -16.37 7.08
CA MET A 117 4.77 -15.63 8.01
C MET A 117 3.94 -14.49 8.61
N ASP A 118 3.90 -14.43 9.94
CA ASP A 118 3.27 -13.32 10.66
C ASP A 118 4.31 -12.25 10.97
N ASN A 119 3.96 -11.00 10.70
CA ASN A 119 4.81 -9.84 10.92
C ASN A 119 4.04 -8.76 11.69
N GLU A 120 4.77 -7.91 12.42
CA GLU A 120 4.17 -6.85 13.22
C GLU A 120 4.96 -5.53 13.13
N ALA A 121 4.43 -4.50 13.77
CA ALA A 121 5.07 -3.18 13.78
C ALA A 121 6.54 -3.26 14.22
N GLY A 122 7.43 -2.68 13.42
CA GLY A 122 8.89 -2.71 13.57
C GLY A 122 9.59 -3.72 12.65
N ASP A 123 8.86 -4.62 12.00
CA ASP A 123 9.46 -5.61 11.09
C ASP A 123 9.79 -5.00 9.72
N PHE A 124 10.91 -5.42 9.16
CA PHE A 124 11.27 -5.25 7.76
C PHE A 124 11.00 -6.54 7.00
N ILE A 125 10.40 -6.41 5.82
CA ILE A 125 10.03 -7.53 4.96
C ILE A 125 10.61 -7.28 3.58
N PHE A 126 11.21 -8.31 2.98
CA PHE A 126 11.66 -8.31 1.60
C PHE A 126 10.88 -9.35 0.81
N ILE A 127 10.33 -8.96 -0.32
CA ILE A 127 9.61 -9.85 -1.23
C ILE A 127 10.37 -9.89 -2.55
N GLU A 128 10.86 -11.08 -2.90
CA GLU A 128 11.56 -11.33 -4.15
C GLU A 128 10.61 -11.20 -5.36
N PRO A 129 11.12 -10.85 -6.54
CA PRO A 129 10.35 -10.88 -7.77
C PRO A 129 9.76 -12.27 -8.03
N GLY A 130 8.54 -12.32 -8.57
CA GLY A 130 7.89 -13.55 -8.99
C GLY A 130 7.32 -14.42 -7.87
N VAL A 131 7.49 -14.07 -6.60
CA VAL A 131 6.92 -14.85 -5.48
C VAL A 131 5.42 -14.56 -5.33
N PRO A 132 4.54 -15.56 -5.53
CA PRO A 132 3.12 -15.41 -5.25
C PRO A 132 2.90 -15.17 -3.76
N HIS A 133 2.13 -14.14 -3.41
CA HIS A 133 1.82 -13.84 -2.02
C HIS A 133 0.49 -13.10 -1.86
N GLU A 134 -0.12 -13.30 -0.70
CA GLU A 134 -1.34 -12.64 -0.24
C GLU A 134 -1.09 -12.05 1.14
N VAL A 135 -1.65 -10.88 1.43
CA VAL A 135 -1.40 -10.16 2.68
C VAL A 135 -2.71 -9.98 3.43
N ILE A 136 -2.77 -10.47 4.66
CA ILE A 136 -4.00 -10.54 5.45
C ILE A 136 -3.82 -9.71 6.72
N ASN A 137 -4.70 -8.73 6.95
CA ASN A 137 -4.75 -8.06 8.25
C ASN A 137 -5.39 -9.00 9.27
N LEU A 138 -4.65 -9.33 10.34
CA LEU A 138 -5.10 -10.25 11.40
C LEU A 138 -6.03 -9.60 12.44
N SER A 139 -6.22 -8.28 12.37
CA SER A 139 -7.09 -7.55 13.30
C SER A 139 -8.42 -7.18 12.66
N ASP A 140 -9.51 -7.36 13.40
CA ASP A 140 -10.85 -6.93 12.98
C ASP A 140 -11.13 -5.45 13.34
N THR A 141 -10.22 -4.79 14.07
CA THR A 141 -10.44 -3.43 14.57
C THR A 141 -9.34 -2.45 14.20
N GLU A 142 -8.12 -2.93 13.94
CA GLU A 142 -6.93 -2.08 13.70
C GLU A 142 -6.41 -2.22 12.28
N PRO A 143 -6.06 -1.13 11.59
CA PRO A 143 -5.43 -1.20 10.30
C PRO A 143 -3.97 -1.65 10.42
N VAL A 144 -3.45 -2.27 9.36
CA VAL A 144 -2.02 -2.38 9.14
C VAL A 144 -1.55 -1.19 8.29
N ILE A 145 -0.50 -0.51 8.74
CA ILE A 145 0.12 0.60 8.02
C ILE A 145 1.58 0.24 7.75
N ALA A 146 2.00 0.31 6.50
CA ALA A 146 3.36 0.00 6.10
C ALA A 146 3.90 1.01 5.08
N VAL A 147 5.18 1.36 5.20
CA VAL A 147 5.93 1.97 4.12
C VAL A 147 6.28 0.87 3.12
N VAL A 148 6.06 1.13 1.84
CA VAL A 148 6.34 0.20 0.74
C VAL A 148 7.27 0.87 -0.25
N ALA A 149 8.45 0.31 -0.44
CA ALA A 149 9.41 0.71 -1.45
C ALA A 149 9.52 -0.39 -2.52
N ARG A 150 9.61 0.01 -3.78
CA ARG A 150 9.74 -0.90 -4.94
C ARG A 150 10.92 -0.49 -5.79
N SER A 151 11.62 -1.46 -6.36
CA SER A 151 12.63 -1.21 -7.39
C SER A 151 12.02 -1.01 -8.80
N ASP A 152 10.75 -0.64 -8.84
CA ASP A 152 10.00 -0.22 -10.02
C ASP A 152 9.47 1.20 -9.83
N ALA A 153 9.77 2.09 -10.78
CA ALA A 153 9.35 3.47 -10.72
C ALA A 153 7.88 3.70 -11.12
N THR A 154 7.21 2.70 -11.70
CA THR A 154 5.84 2.80 -12.25
C THR A 154 4.74 2.50 -11.23
N GLU A 155 5.09 2.14 -10.02
CA GLU A 155 4.22 1.78 -8.89
C GLU A 155 3.69 0.33 -8.97
N TRP A 156 2.57 0.06 -9.66
CA TRP A 156 1.91 -1.26 -9.69
C TRP A 156 1.62 -1.80 -11.10
N GLU A 157 2.17 -1.18 -12.13
CA GLU A 157 1.87 -1.57 -13.52
C GLU A 157 2.43 -2.97 -13.88
N ASN A 158 3.47 -3.40 -13.16
CA ASN A 158 4.08 -4.71 -13.32
C ASN A 158 3.68 -5.70 -12.20
N ILE A 159 2.48 -5.56 -11.66
CA ILE A 159 1.90 -6.51 -10.71
C ILE A 159 0.84 -7.34 -11.43
N VAL A 160 0.91 -8.66 -11.25
CA VAL A 160 -0.01 -9.61 -11.89
C VAL A 160 -0.78 -10.37 -10.81
N ASP A 161 -2.11 -10.38 -10.96
CA ASP A 161 -2.98 -11.16 -10.07
C ASP A 161 -2.78 -12.66 -10.28
N VAL A 162 -2.79 -13.41 -9.18
CA VAL A 162 -2.80 -14.88 -9.21
C VAL A 162 -4.05 -15.41 -8.49
N PRO A 163 -4.42 -16.68 -8.69
CA PRO A 163 -5.58 -17.25 -8.03
C PRO A 163 -5.51 -17.11 -6.51
N SER A 164 -6.60 -16.68 -5.89
CA SER A 164 -6.76 -16.60 -4.44
C SER A 164 -8.14 -17.10 -4.05
N LYS A 165 -8.19 -17.99 -3.06
CA LYS A 165 -9.45 -18.50 -2.51
C LYS A 165 -10.27 -17.43 -1.76
N ARG A 166 -9.62 -16.32 -1.41
CA ARG A 166 -10.25 -15.19 -0.68
C ARG A 166 -10.77 -14.11 -1.61
N ARG A 167 -10.37 -14.12 -2.87
CA ARG A 167 -10.84 -13.11 -3.85
C ARG A 167 -12.32 -13.35 -4.15
N PRO A 168 -13.21 -12.34 -4.03
CA PRO A 168 -14.61 -12.49 -4.39
C PRO A 168 -14.78 -12.93 -5.85
N GLY A 169 -15.44 -14.07 -6.09
CA GLY A 169 -15.69 -14.62 -7.44
C GLY A 169 -14.52 -15.46 -8.00
N GLY A 170 -13.53 -15.83 -7.18
CA GLY A 170 -12.47 -16.79 -7.52
C GLY A 170 -12.91 -18.25 -7.32
#